data_613a249ec7b5ec8be519070796e08148
#
_entry.id   613a249ec7b5ec8be519070796e08148
#
_cell.length_a   1.000
_cell.length_b   1.000
_cell.length_c   1.000
_cell.angle_alpha   90.00
_cell.angle_beta   90.00
_cell.angle_gamma   90.00
#
_symmetry.space_group_name_H-M   'P 1'
#
loop_
_entity.id
_entity.type
_entity.pdbx_description
1 polymer ?
#
loop_
_entity_poly.entity_id
_entity_poly.type
_entity_poly.pdbx_seq_one_letter_code
_entity_poly.pdbx_strand_id
1 'polypeptide(L)'
;MTKYKILYWQEIPTQIKAEDGMDDVTVMLDDKFMKQVDILAAKRGLQSADDYLAQWKWTEEEQREGSAQEVADAVKAELEAKGW
;
A
#
# COMPACT_ATOMS: atom_id res chain seq x y z
N MET A 1 0.91 -9.12 -18.66
CA MET A 1 0.34 -9.08 -17.30
C MET A 1 0.97 -7.94 -16.52
N THR A 2 0.21 -7.33 -15.66
CA THR A 2 0.68 -6.26 -14.82
C THR A 2 1.25 -6.80 -13.51
N LYS A 3 2.43 -6.36 -13.16
CA LYS A 3 3.06 -6.66 -11.88
C LYS A 3 2.67 -5.59 -10.87
N TYR A 4 2.37 -5.98 -9.65
CA TYR A 4 2.03 -5.00 -8.61
C TYR A 4 2.56 -5.43 -7.26
N LYS A 5 2.74 -4.44 -6.39
CA LYS A 5 3.10 -4.66 -4.99
C LYS A 5 2.46 -3.58 -4.14
N ILE A 6 2.33 -3.87 -2.86
CA ILE A 6 1.64 -3.00 -1.90
C ILE A 6 2.62 -2.61 -0.82
N LEU A 7 2.64 -1.33 -0.46
CA LEU A 7 3.44 -0.84 0.65
C LEU A 7 2.59 -0.87 1.92
N TYR A 8 3.05 -1.62 2.89
CA TYR A 8 2.41 -1.73 4.21
C TYR A 8 3.24 -1.02 5.27
N TRP A 9 2.55 -0.37 6.20
CA TRP A 9 3.14 0.03 7.48
C TRP A 9 2.60 -0.95 8.52
N GLN A 10 3.42 -1.93 8.90
CA GLN A 10 2.99 -3.11 9.64
C GLN A 10 1.83 -3.80 8.89
N GLU A 11 0.62 -3.86 9.46
CA GLU A 11 -0.54 -4.49 8.79
C GLU A 11 -1.42 -3.52 7.99
N ILE A 12 -1.03 -2.25 7.90
CA ILE A 12 -1.85 -1.23 7.24
C ILE A 12 -1.36 -0.97 5.82
N PRO A 13 -2.18 -1.25 4.79
CA PRO A 13 -1.80 -0.90 3.42
C PRO A 13 -1.89 0.60 3.20
N THR A 14 -0.95 1.18 2.46
CA THR A 14 -0.90 2.63 2.24
C THR A 14 -0.85 3.03 0.79
N GLN A 15 -0.15 2.27 -0.05
CA GLN A 15 -0.08 2.57 -1.47
C GLN A 15 0.17 1.32 -2.29
N ILE A 16 -0.15 1.41 -3.58
CA ILE A 16 -0.01 0.32 -4.53
C ILE A 16 0.85 0.82 -5.68
N LYS A 17 1.84 0.02 -6.07
CA LYS A 17 2.64 0.30 -7.24
C LYS A 17 2.39 -0.80 -8.27
N ALA A 18 1.99 -0.41 -9.48
CA ALA A 18 1.70 -1.34 -10.57
C ALA A 18 2.48 -0.96 -11.81
N GLU A 19 2.93 -1.97 -12.55
CA GLU A 19 3.75 -1.80 -13.75
C GLU A 19 3.35 -2.82 -14.79
N ASP A 20 3.06 -2.38 -16.01
CA ASP A 20 2.68 -3.29 -17.10
C ASP A 20 3.72 -3.36 -18.23
N GLY A 21 4.88 -2.78 -18.03
CA GLY A 21 5.95 -2.73 -19.03
C GLY A 21 5.90 -1.47 -19.89
N MET A 22 4.77 -0.78 -19.94
CA MET A 22 4.58 0.48 -20.65
C MET A 22 4.34 1.64 -19.71
N ASP A 23 3.60 1.39 -18.63
CA ASP A 23 3.25 2.40 -17.65
C ASP A 23 3.59 1.95 -16.24
N ASP A 24 4.02 2.91 -15.42
CA ASP A 24 4.19 2.76 -13.99
C ASP A 24 3.12 3.61 -13.31
N VAL A 25 2.34 3.01 -12.44
CA VAL A 25 1.28 3.72 -11.71
C VAL A 25 1.46 3.52 -10.22
N THR A 26 1.41 4.61 -9.47
CA THR A 26 1.39 4.56 -8.01
C THR A 26 0.08 5.17 -7.54
N VAL A 27 -0.69 4.41 -6.76
CA VAL A 27 -1.99 4.85 -6.25
C VAL A 27 -1.95 4.84 -4.73
N MET A 28 -2.32 5.97 -4.13
CA MET A 28 -2.44 6.09 -2.68
C MET A 28 -3.82 5.63 -2.24
N LEU A 29 -3.89 4.93 -1.11
CA LEU A 29 -5.16 4.59 -0.50
C LEU A 29 -5.77 5.82 0.18
N ASP A 30 -7.02 5.69 0.63
CA ASP A 30 -7.73 6.76 1.32
C ASP A 30 -6.93 7.25 2.54
N ASP A 31 -7.02 8.54 2.85
CA ASP A 31 -6.29 9.16 3.96
C ASP A 31 -6.54 8.46 5.31
N LYS A 32 -7.68 7.81 5.47
CA LYS A 32 -7.97 7.08 6.71
C LYS A 32 -6.93 6.00 7.03
N PHE A 33 -6.30 5.42 6.00
CA PHE A 33 -5.25 4.41 6.20
C PHE A 33 -4.00 5.06 6.79
N MET A 34 -3.62 6.23 6.30
CA MET A 34 -2.47 6.96 6.87
C MET A 34 -2.76 7.46 8.29
N LYS A 35 -4.00 7.84 8.56
CA LYS A 35 -4.39 8.22 9.93
C LYS A 35 -4.25 7.02 10.87
N GLN A 36 -4.60 5.82 10.41
CA GLN A 36 -4.42 4.61 11.22
C GLN A 36 -2.95 4.32 11.47
N VAL A 37 -2.08 4.58 10.49
CA VAL A 37 -0.63 4.44 10.68
C VAL A 37 -0.17 5.33 11.85
N ASP A 38 -0.58 6.59 11.86
CA ASP A 38 -0.20 7.52 12.92
C ASP A 38 -0.72 7.06 14.29
N ILE A 39 -1.97 6.60 14.34
CA ILE A 39 -2.59 6.10 15.57
C ILE A 39 -1.84 4.88 16.10
N LEU A 40 -1.55 3.91 15.24
CA LEU A 40 -0.84 2.70 15.66
C LEU A 40 0.60 2.98 16.05
N ALA A 41 1.27 3.90 15.35
CA ALA A 41 2.63 4.31 15.72
C ALA A 41 2.65 4.86 17.14
N ALA A 42 1.68 5.69 17.48
CA ALA A 42 1.55 6.24 18.83
C ALA A 42 1.27 5.14 19.87
N LYS A 43 0.33 4.25 19.56
CA LYS A 43 -0.06 3.16 20.47
C LYS A 43 1.06 2.18 20.75
N ARG A 44 1.90 1.92 19.76
CA ARG A 44 2.96 0.90 19.83
C ARG A 44 4.32 1.50 20.19
N GLY A 45 4.38 2.82 20.43
CA GLY A 45 5.63 3.49 20.77
C GLY A 45 6.62 3.55 19.61
N LEU A 46 6.14 3.58 18.39
CA LEU A 46 6.98 3.56 17.17
C LEU A 46 7.03 4.94 16.52
N GLN A 47 7.06 6.00 17.32
CA GLN A 47 7.04 7.38 16.83
C GLN A 47 8.42 7.96 16.53
N SER A 48 9.51 7.32 16.98
CA SER A 48 10.84 7.79 16.61
C SER A 48 11.04 7.56 15.10
N ALA A 49 11.84 8.40 14.46
CA ALA A 49 12.06 8.31 13.03
C ALA A 49 12.55 6.92 12.61
N ASP A 50 13.50 6.37 13.34
CA ASP A 50 14.07 5.06 13.01
C ASP A 50 13.04 3.94 13.14
N ASP A 51 12.29 3.93 14.24
CA ASP A 51 11.27 2.90 14.48
C ASP A 51 10.14 3.00 13.49
N TYR A 52 9.69 4.21 13.19
CA TYR A 52 8.62 4.46 12.23
C TYR A 52 9.01 3.98 10.83
N LEU A 53 10.20 4.37 10.36
CA LEU A 53 10.66 4.01 9.03
C LEU A 53 10.95 2.52 8.87
N ALA A 54 11.34 1.86 9.95
CA ALA A 54 11.64 0.43 9.92
C ALA A 54 10.40 -0.44 9.67
N GLN A 55 9.20 0.12 9.87
CA GLN A 55 7.95 -0.63 9.71
C GLN A 55 7.42 -0.66 8.28
N TRP A 56 7.97 0.16 7.39
CA TRP A 56 7.56 0.19 5.98
C TRP A 56 8.09 -1.03 5.24
N LYS A 57 7.19 -1.79 4.61
CA LYS A 57 7.59 -2.97 3.84
C LYS A 57 6.74 -3.11 2.60
N TRP A 58 7.38 -3.42 1.49
CA TRP A 58 6.70 -3.81 0.27
C TRP A 58 6.35 -5.29 0.33
N THR A 59 5.19 -5.66 -0.20
CA THR A 59 4.86 -7.07 -0.41
C THR A 59 5.70 -7.64 -1.54
N GLU A 60 5.68 -8.95 -1.69
CA GLU A 60 6.25 -9.58 -2.87
C GLU A 60 5.46 -9.16 -4.10
N GLU A 61 6.14 -9.12 -5.23
CA GLU A 61 5.52 -8.73 -6.49
C GLU A 61 4.59 -9.82 -6.96
N GLU A 62 3.34 -9.44 -7.29
CA GLU A 62 2.34 -10.35 -7.84
C GLU A 62 1.92 -9.87 -9.21
N GLN A 63 1.24 -10.74 -9.96
CA GLN A 63 0.79 -10.42 -11.31
C GLN A 63 -0.72 -10.59 -11.44
N ARG A 64 -1.33 -9.68 -12.22
CA ARG A 64 -2.74 -9.74 -12.59
C ARG A 64 -2.89 -9.32 -14.05
N GLU A 65 -3.98 -9.76 -14.67
CA GLU A 65 -4.37 -9.29 -15.99
C GLU A 65 -4.93 -7.88 -15.91
N GLY A 66 -4.70 -7.10 -16.95
CA GLY A 66 -5.16 -5.72 -17.05
C GLY A 66 -4.02 -4.74 -17.17
N SER A 67 -4.35 -3.48 -17.39
CA SER A 67 -3.34 -2.41 -17.43
C SER A 67 -2.89 -2.06 -16.02
N ALA A 68 -1.77 -1.33 -15.91
CA ALA A 68 -1.26 -0.88 -14.61
C ALA A 68 -2.33 -0.11 -13.83
N GLN A 69 -3.05 0.80 -14.50
CA GLN A 69 -4.11 1.59 -13.85
C GLN A 69 -5.28 0.71 -13.39
N GLU A 70 -5.72 -0.23 -14.24
CA GLU A 70 -6.82 -1.13 -13.89
C GLU A 70 -6.47 -2.00 -12.69
N VAL A 71 -5.26 -2.56 -12.67
CA VAL A 71 -4.81 -3.40 -11.57
C VAL A 71 -4.69 -2.59 -10.27
N ALA A 72 -4.07 -1.41 -10.35
CA ALA A 72 -3.93 -0.54 -9.18
C ALA A 72 -5.29 -0.17 -8.60
N ASP A 73 -6.25 0.21 -9.45
CA ASP A 73 -7.59 0.58 -9.01
C ASP A 73 -8.34 -0.60 -8.40
N ALA A 74 -8.21 -1.78 -9.00
CA ALA A 74 -8.85 -2.99 -8.48
C ALA A 74 -8.30 -3.38 -7.11
N VAL A 75 -6.98 -3.36 -6.95
CA VAL A 75 -6.35 -3.69 -5.67
C VAL A 75 -6.71 -2.65 -4.61
N LYS A 76 -6.73 -1.38 -4.98
CA LYS A 76 -7.17 -0.30 -4.07
C LYS A 76 -8.58 -0.56 -3.56
N ALA A 77 -9.50 -0.87 -4.46
CA ALA A 77 -10.89 -1.15 -4.08
C ALA A 77 -10.99 -2.35 -3.14
N GLU A 78 -10.24 -3.40 -3.39
CA GLU A 78 -10.21 -4.59 -2.55
C GLU A 78 -9.70 -4.27 -1.14
N LEU A 79 -8.63 -3.49 -1.04
CA LEU A 79 -8.05 -3.12 0.25
C LEU A 79 -8.98 -2.19 1.03
N GLU A 80 -9.59 -1.23 0.35
CA GLU A 80 -10.51 -0.28 0.99
C GLU A 80 -11.79 -0.98 1.45
N ALA A 81 -12.22 -2.02 0.75
CA ALA A 81 -13.39 -2.80 1.14
C ALA A 81 -13.18 -3.58 2.45
N LYS A 82 -11.93 -3.94 2.76
CA LYS A 82 -11.61 -4.61 4.02
C LYS A 82 -11.70 -3.65 5.20
N GLY A 83 -11.48 -2.37 4.97
CA GLY A 83 -11.59 -1.31 5.98
C GLY A 83 -10.50 -1.33 7.04
N TRP A 84 -10.25 -0.16 7.59
CA TRP A 84 -9.37 0.04 8.74
C TRP A 84 -9.94 1.13 9.65
#